data_0f33ad46156965d8f9bf013db4df2f09
#
_entry.id   0f33ad46156965d8f9bf013db4df2f09
#
_cell.length_a   1.000
_cell.length_b   1.000
_cell.length_c   1.000
_cell.angle_alpha   90.00
_cell.angle_beta   90.00
_cell.angle_gamma   90.00
#
_symmetry.space_group_name_H-M   'P 1'
#
loop_
_entity.id
_entity.type
_entity.pdbx_description
1 polymer ?
#
loop_
_entity_poly.entity_id
_entity_poly.type
_entity_poly.pdbx_seq_one_letter_code
_entity_poly.pdbx_strand_id
1 'polypeptide(L)'
;VNDASPFRVPPVSAEQVESFTRLICDGHEDDAHRMVEDLLSGGASPEVLMLTLLAPAARLMGEFWCQDRRDFVEVTLGMARMQQLVRQFRLPSVAPDELHGHALLVSVPGEQHTFGIRLVEEHLLRAGWKVTALLKVGEADMVRLAAEEHFDFIGFSVSSERLLPALRSAI
;
A
#
# COMPACT_ATOMS: atom_id res chain seq x y z
N VAL A 1 -15.02 20.51 -24.93
CA VAL A 1 -15.19 19.60 -23.78
C VAL A 1 -14.34 18.39 -24.10
N ASN A 2 -13.10 18.39 -23.59
CA ASN A 2 -12.15 17.31 -23.82
C ASN A 2 -12.28 16.36 -22.59
N ASP A 3 -13.06 15.31 -22.75
CA ASP A 3 -13.18 14.20 -21.79
C ASP A 3 -11.95 13.30 -21.95
N ALA A 4 -10.81 13.75 -21.42
CA ALA A 4 -9.62 12.95 -21.27
C ALA A 4 -9.62 12.37 -19.84
N SER A 5 -10.47 11.37 -19.61
CA SER A 5 -10.32 10.53 -18.42
C SER A 5 -8.94 9.85 -18.47
N PRO A 6 -8.04 10.05 -17.49
CA PRO A 6 -6.68 9.51 -17.51
C PRO A 6 -6.60 7.99 -17.33
N PHE A 7 -7.73 7.29 -17.22
CA PHE A 7 -7.81 5.85 -16.95
C PHE A 7 -8.42 5.07 -18.12
N ARG A 8 -7.73 5.03 -19.26
CA ARG A 8 -8.12 4.19 -20.41
C ARG A 8 -7.46 2.81 -20.46
N VAL A 9 -6.84 2.38 -19.38
CA VAL A 9 -6.41 0.98 -19.24
C VAL A 9 -7.57 0.22 -18.58
N PRO A 10 -8.04 -0.92 -19.17
CA PRO A 10 -9.07 -1.70 -18.51
C PRO A 10 -8.62 -2.07 -17.11
N PRO A 11 -9.47 -1.91 -16.10
CA PRO A 11 -9.11 -2.30 -14.73
C PRO A 11 -8.73 -3.79 -14.72
N VAL A 12 -7.76 -4.15 -13.89
CA VAL A 12 -7.36 -5.54 -13.69
C VAL A 12 -8.62 -6.35 -13.33
N SER A 13 -8.85 -7.45 -14.02
CA SER A 13 -10.04 -8.28 -13.80
C SER A 13 -9.96 -9.03 -12.47
N ALA A 14 -11.12 -9.42 -11.92
CA ALA A 14 -11.18 -10.23 -10.70
C ALA A 14 -10.42 -11.56 -10.86
N GLU A 15 -10.46 -12.17 -12.05
CA GLU A 15 -9.72 -13.39 -12.38
C GLU A 15 -8.19 -13.16 -12.33
N GLN A 16 -7.73 -12.02 -12.84
CA GLN A 16 -6.32 -11.64 -12.76
C GLN A 16 -5.88 -11.41 -11.31
N VAL A 17 -6.71 -10.75 -10.49
CA VAL A 17 -6.44 -10.58 -9.06
C VAL A 17 -6.34 -11.93 -8.36
N GLU A 18 -7.27 -12.86 -8.62
CA GLU A 18 -7.24 -14.19 -8.01
C GLU A 18 -6.02 -15.00 -8.45
N SER A 19 -5.70 -15.00 -9.75
CA SER A 19 -4.53 -15.66 -10.30
C SER A 19 -3.23 -15.12 -9.67
N PHE A 20 -3.07 -13.81 -9.65
CA PHE A 20 -1.93 -13.16 -9.01
C PHE A 20 -1.83 -13.51 -7.53
N THR A 21 -2.95 -13.50 -6.80
CA THR A 21 -2.99 -13.84 -5.37
C THR A 21 -2.50 -15.27 -5.13
N ARG A 22 -2.93 -16.22 -5.96
CA ARG A 22 -2.46 -17.62 -5.89
C ARG A 22 -0.96 -17.71 -6.15
N LEU A 23 -0.47 -17.10 -7.24
CA LEU A 23 0.97 -17.10 -7.57
C LEU A 23 1.83 -16.60 -6.40
N ILE A 24 1.41 -15.49 -5.77
CA ILE A 24 2.11 -14.90 -4.64
C ILE A 24 2.08 -15.81 -3.41
N CYS A 25 0.94 -16.43 -3.07
CA CYS A 25 0.82 -17.35 -1.95
C CYS A 25 1.63 -18.63 -2.19
N ASP A 26 1.58 -19.19 -3.40
CA ASP A 26 2.25 -20.44 -3.76
C ASP A 26 3.78 -20.28 -3.94
N GLY A 27 4.30 -19.03 -3.95
CA GLY A 27 5.73 -18.75 -4.11
C GLY A 27 6.21 -18.75 -5.55
N HIS A 28 5.30 -18.63 -6.51
CA HIS A 28 5.62 -18.49 -7.93
C HIS A 28 5.96 -17.03 -8.26
N GLU A 29 7.03 -16.52 -7.65
CA GLU A 29 7.41 -15.10 -7.74
C GLU A 29 7.71 -14.65 -9.16
N ASP A 30 8.41 -15.46 -9.95
CA ASP A 30 8.75 -15.13 -11.35
C ASP A 30 7.51 -15.00 -12.22
N ASP A 31 6.48 -15.82 -11.99
CA ASP A 31 5.22 -15.74 -12.72
C ASP A 31 4.40 -14.53 -12.30
N ALA A 32 4.40 -14.22 -11.01
CA ALA A 32 3.77 -13.01 -10.50
C ALA A 32 4.45 -11.73 -11.04
N HIS A 33 5.78 -11.70 -11.10
CA HIS A 33 6.53 -10.58 -11.69
C HIS A 33 6.21 -10.43 -13.18
N ARG A 34 6.24 -11.52 -13.95
CA ARG A 34 5.87 -11.48 -15.39
C ARG A 34 4.47 -10.93 -15.60
N MET A 35 3.50 -11.36 -14.80
CA MET A 35 2.15 -10.84 -14.88
C MET A 35 2.08 -9.32 -14.62
N VAL A 36 2.85 -8.80 -13.67
CA VAL A 36 2.96 -7.36 -13.41
C VAL A 36 3.63 -6.64 -14.58
N GLU A 37 4.72 -7.18 -15.13
CA GLU A 37 5.42 -6.62 -16.29
C GLU A 37 4.54 -6.60 -17.54
N ASP A 38 3.76 -7.65 -17.80
CA ASP A 38 2.81 -7.72 -18.90
C ASP A 38 1.73 -6.64 -18.78
N LEU A 39 1.19 -6.41 -17.57
CA LEU A 39 0.21 -5.36 -17.32
C LEU A 39 0.82 -3.96 -17.50
N LEU A 40 2.04 -3.72 -17.02
CA LEU A 40 2.77 -2.46 -17.23
C LEU A 40 3.04 -2.23 -18.72
N SER A 41 3.50 -3.25 -19.43
CA SER A 41 3.76 -3.20 -20.88
C SER A 41 2.46 -2.99 -21.68
N GLY A 42 1.34 -3.47 -21.16
CA GLY A 42 0.00 -3.23 -21.68
C GLY A 42 -0.54 -1.83 -21.40
N GLY A 43 0.24 -0.97 -20.74
CA GLY A 43 -0.08 0.45 -20.50
C GLY A 43 -0.69 0.75 -19.12
N ALA A 44 -0.79 -0.23 -18.21
CA ALA A 44 -1.16 0.05 -16.83
C ALA A 44 -0.05 0.85 -16.14
N SER A 45 -0.42 1.88 -15.38
CA SER A 45 0.56 2.57 -14.54
C SER A 45 0.75 1.83 -13.21
N PRO A 46 1.90 2.00 -12.54
CA PRO A 46 2.10 1.46 -11.20
C PRO A 46 1.01 1.85 -10.20
N GLU A 47 0.49 3.08 -10.29
CA GLU A 47 -0.61 3.57 -9.45
C GLU A 47 -1.90 2.75 -9.68
N VAL A 48 -2.22 2.48 -10.94
CA VAL A 48 -3.35 1.63 -11.31
C VAL A 48 -3.15 0.23 -10.73
N LEU A 49 -1.97 -0.36 -10.87
CA LEU A 49 -1.68 -1.71 -10.35
C LEU A 49 -1.73 -1.75 -8.81
N MET A 50 -1.24 -0.74 -8.12
CA MET A 50 -1.36 -0.66 -6.65
C MET A 50 -2.83 -0.70 -6.21
N LEU A 51 -3.73 -0.01 -6.91
CA LEU A 51 -5.14 0.10 -6.54
C LEU A 51 -5.99 -1.07 -7.06
N THR A 52 -5.70 -1.59 -8.27
CA THR A 52 -6.58 -2.56 -8.94
C THR A 52 -6.07 -4.00 -8.89
N LEU A 53 -4.80 -4.22 -8.56
CA LEU A 53 -4.19 -5.53 -8.39
C LEU A 53 -3.72 -5.77 -6.95
N LEU A 54 -2.79 -4.97 -6.43
CA LEU A 54 -2.12 -5.27 -5.17
C LEU A 54 -3.04 -5.09 -3.95
N ALA A 55 -3.82 -4.02 -3.88
CA ALA A 55 -4.75 -3.81 -2.77
C ALA A 55 -5.89 -4.85 -2.75
N PRO A 56 -6.55 -5.20 -3.88
CA PRO A 56 -7.50 -6.31 -3.92
C PRO A 56 -6.87 -7.67 -3.58
N ALA A 57 -5.66 -7.98 -4.07
CA ALA A 57 -4.96 -9.22 -3.75
C ALA A 57 -4.66 -9.35 -2.25
N ALA A 58 -4.26 -8.26 -1.59
CA ALA A 58 -4.06 -8.26 -0.13
C ALA A 58 -5.35 -8.57 0.65
N ARG A 59 -6.50 -8.03 0.21
CA ARG A 59 -7.80 -8.36 0.79
C ARG A 59 -8.16 -9.82 0.58
N LEU A 60 -7.97 -10.31 -0.64
CA LEU A 60 -8.27 -11.70 -0.99
C LEU A 60 -7.40 -12.69 -0.21
N MET A 61 -6.12 -12.37 0.06
CA MET A 61 -5.28 -13.17 0.96
C MET A 61 -5.86 -13.22 2.38
N GLY A 62 -6.36 -12.10 2.89
CA GLY A 62 -7.04 -12.06 4.19
C GLY A 62 -8.31 -12.91 4.21
N GLU A 63 -9.09 -12.90 3.13
CA GLU A 63 -10.26 -13.76 2.97
C GLU A 63 -9.89 -15.25 2.91
N PHE A 64 -8.83 -15.61 2.18
CA PHE A 64 -8.32 -16.99 2.12
C PHE A 64 -7.93 -17.50 3.50
N TRP A 65 -7.28 -16.66 4.30
CA TRP A 65 -6.93 -16.99 5.68
C TRP A 65 -8.19 -17.18 6.56
N CYS A 66 -9.12 -16.24 6.52
CA CYS A 66 -10.37 -16.33 7.30
C CYS A 66 -11.24 -17.54 6.93
N GLN A 67 -11.09 -18.07 5.71
CA GLN A 67 -11.82 -19.22 5.19
C GLN A 67 -11.02 -20.54 5.29
N ASP A 68 -9.90 -20.56 6.00
CA ASP A 68 -8.98 -21.70 6.10
C ASP A 68 -8.51 -22.26 4.73
N ARG A 69 -8.52 -21.42 3.68
CA ARG A 69 -8.05 -21.78 2.34
C ARG A 69 -6.53 -21.65 2.20
N ARG A 70 -5.91 -20.89 3.05
CA ARG A 70 -4.46 -20.65 3.16
C ARG A 70 -4.07 -20.58 4.63
N ASP A 71 -2.89 -21.10 4.94
CA ASP A 71 -2.36 -21.03 6.29
C ASP A 71 -1.65 -19.69 6.58
N PHE A 72 -1.29 -19.49 7.86
CA PHE A 72 -0.63 -18.28 8.32
C PHE A 72 0.72 -18.04 7.63
N VAL A 73 1.47 -19.10 7.33
CA VAL A 73 2.80 -19.00 6.71
C VAL A 73 2.68 -18.57 5.26
N GLU A 74 1.77 -19.18 4.50
CA GLU A 74 1.50 -18.85 3.09
C GLU A 74 1.08 -17.37 2.95
N VAL A 75 0.17 -16.90 3.79
CA VAL A 75 -0.30 -15.51 3.77
C VAL A 75 0.81 -14.55 4.19
N THR A 76 1.59 -14.88 5.22
CA THR A 76 2.69 -14.03 5.69
C THR A 76 3.78 -13.89 4.63
N LEU A 77 4.18 -15.00 4.00
CA LEU A 77 5.16 -14.99 2.91
C LEU A 77 4.62 -14.26 1.68
N GLY A 78 3.34 -14.49 1.33
CA GLY A 78 2.67 -13.78 0.25
C GLY A 78 2.69 -12.26 0.46
N MET A 79 2.37 -11.79 1.67
CA MET A 79 2.45 -10.37 2.01
C MET A 79 3.86 -9.81 1.93
N ALA A 80 4.89 -10.57 2.33
CA ALA A 80 6.29 -10.15 2.21
C ALA A 80 6.70 -9.98 0.74
N ARG A 81 6.30 -10.92 -0.14
CA ARG A 81 6.53 -10.85 -1.59
C ARG A 81 5.83 -9.64 -2.22
N MET A 82 4.58 -9.39 -1.85
CA MET A 82 3.85 -8.19 -2.31
C MET A 82 4.53 -6.89 -1.88
N GLN A 83 5.02 -6.81 -0.63
CA GLN A 83 5.79 -5.64 -0.18
C GLN A 83 7.08 -5.46 -0.98
N GLN A 84 7.70 -6.54 -1.44
CA GLN A 84 8.88 -6.48 -2.30
C GLN A 84 8.53 -5.93 -3.69
N LEU A 85 7.42 -6.34 -4.29
CA LEU A 85 6.90 -5.78 -5.54
C LEU A 85 6.63 -4.28 -5.43
N VAL A 86 5.99 -3.81 -4.36
CA VAL A 86 5.74 -2.37 -4.14
C VAL A 86 7.06 -1.59 -4.11
N ARG A 87 8.10 -2.13 -3.49
CA ARG A 87 9.41 -1.47 -3.47
C ARG A 87 10.04 -1.32 -4.86
N GLN A 88 9.76 -2.22 -5.79
CA GLN A 88 10.26 -2.13 -7.18
C GLN A 88 9.59 -0.98 -7.96
N PHE A 89 8.40 -0.55 -7.57
CA PHE A 89 7.73 0.61 -8.16
C PHE A 89 8.27 1.95 -7.67
N ARG A 90 9.18 1.95 -6.69
CA ARG A 90 9.71 3.19 -6.10
C ARG A 90 10.45 4.02 -7.15
N LEU A 91 10.02 5.27 -7.30
CA LEU A 91 10.70 6.25 -8.14
C LEU A 91 11.95 6.80 -7.45
N PRO A 92 12.92 7.34 -8.22
CA PRO A 92 13.95 8.20 -7.66
C PRO A 92 13.32 9.35 -6.87
N SER A 93 13.99 9.77 -5.79
CA SER A 93 13.52 10.91 -4.99
C SER A 93 13.33 12.15 -5.86
N VAL A 94 12.19 12.81 -5.68
CA VAL A 94 11.91 14.12 -6.29
C VAL A 94 12.81 15.18 -5.64
N ALA A 95 13.27 16.16 -6.40
CA ALA A 95 14.06 17.26 -5.86
C ALA A 95 13.24 18.05 -4.81
N PRO A 96 13.88 18.53 -3.71
CA PRO A 96 13.16 19.21 -2.64
C PRO A 96 12.31 20.41 -3.08
N ASP A 97 12.74 21.11 -4.11
CA ASP A 97 12.09 22.33 -4.64
C ASP A 97 10.82 22.01 -5.45
N GLU A 98 10.58 20.73 -5.78
CA GLU A 98 9.43 20.27 -6.56
C GLU A 98 8.38 19.56 -5.69
N LEU A 99 8.56 19.53 -4.37
CA LEU A 99 7.65 18.84 -3.48
C LEU A 99 6.35 19.63 -3.28
N HIS A 100 5.22 18.92 -3.30
CA HIS A 100 3.89 19.50 -3.04
C HIS A 100 3.66 19.81 -1.56
N GLY A 101 4.32 19.08 -0.66
CA GLY A 101 4.19 19.23 0.77
C GLY A 101 4.79 18.05 1.53
N HIS A 102 4.59 18.03 2.85
CA HIS A 102 5.08 16.98 3.76
C HIS A 102 3.91 16.29 4.47
N ALA A 103 3.75 15.01 4.24
CA ALA A 103 2.75 14.16 4.86
C ALA A 103 3.35 13.30 5.98
N LEU A 104 2.64 13.18 7.10
CA LEU A 104 2.93 12.19 8.13
C LEU A 104 1.89 11.07 8.04
N LEU A 105 2.35 9.84 7.82
CA LEU A 105 1.52 8.64 7.84
C LEU A 105 1.81 7.82 9.10
N VAL A 106 0.77 7.51 9.86
CA VAL A 106 0.91 6.83 11.15
C VAL A 106 0.02 5.59 11.20
N SER A 107 0.58 4.45 11.59
CA SER A 107 -0.25 3.34 12.07
C SER A 107 -0.59 3.56 13.53
N VAL A 108 -1.89 3.50 13.89
CA VAL A 108 -2.31 3.66 15.29
C VAL A 108 -1.66 2.61 16.19
N PRO A 109 -1.42 2.90 17.48
CA PRO A 109 -0.86 1.93 18.40
C PRO A 109 -1.65 0.60 18.40
N GLY A 110 -0.92 -0.51 18.23
CA GLY A 110 -1.53 -1.85 18.11
C GLY A 110 -1.90 -2.27 16.69
N GLU A 111 -1.83 -1.38 15.69
CA GLU A 111 -2.05 -1.74 14.30
C GLU A 111 -0.87 -2.56 13.74
N GLN A 112 -1.19 -3.73 13.19
CA GLN A 112 -0.21 -4.64 12.60
C GLN A 112 -0.27 -4.69 11.07
N HIS A 113 -1.38 -4.25 10.48
CA HIS A 113 -1.60 -4.26 9.05
C HIS A 113 -0.98 -3.02 8.41
N THR A 114 0.25 -3.15 7.95
CA THR A 114 1.01 -2.01 7.42
C THR A 114 1.04 -1.94 5.89
N PHE A 115 0.48 -2.94 5.19
CA PHE A 115 0.55 -2.97 3.72
C PHE A 115 -0.23 -1.82 3.09
N GLY A 116 -1.45 -1.56 3.56
CA GLY A 116 -2.29 -0.47 3.03
C GLY A 116 -1.62 0.90 3.15
N ILE A 117 -1.05 1.20 4.33
CA ILE A 117 -0.36 2.49 4.54
C ILE A 117 0.92 2.59 3.67
N ARG A 118 1.59 1.47 3.36
CA ARG A 118 2.73 1.46 2.42
C ARG A 118 2.31 1.75 0.98
N LEU A 119 1.13 1.29 0.55
CA LEU A 119 0.59 1.67 -0.76
C LEU A 119 0.27 3.17 -0.82
N VAL A 120 -0.30 3.72 0.25
CA VAL A 120 -0.57 5.16 0.35
C VAL A 120 0.73 5.97 0.34
N GLU A 121 1.73 5.55 1.11
CA GLU A 121 3.07 6.15 1.12
C GLU A 121 3.65 6.22 -0.29
N GLU A 122 3.67 5.09 -1.01
CA GLU A 122 4.21 5.03 -2.37
C GLU A 122 3.41 5.94 -3.33
N HIS A 123 2.09 5.96 -3.19
CA HIS A 123 1.22 6.81 -4.01
C HIS A 123 1.51 8.31 -3.81
N LEU A 124 1.69 8.74 -2.56
CA LEU A 124 2.03 10.12 -2.22
C LEU A 124 3.43 10.50 -2.70
N LEU A 125 4.43 9.61 -2.53
CA LEU A 125 5.79 9.82 -3.04
C LEU A 125 5.78 10.03 -4.56
N ARG A 126 5.00 9.23 -5.31
CA ARG A 126 4.83 9.36 -6.76
C ARG A 126 4.10 10.63 -7.15
N ALA A 127 3.20 11.12 -6.31
CA ALA A 127 2.50 12.39 -6.47
C ALA A 127 3.36 13.61 -6.06
N GLY A 128 4.65 13.44 -5.75
CA GLY A 128 5.55 14.54 -5.41
C GLY A 128 5.45 15.03 -3.96
N TRP A 129 4.96 14.21 -3.04
CA TRP A 129 4.96 14.53 -1.61
C TRP A 129 6.21 14.03 -0.92
N LYS A 130 6.73 14.80 0.05
CA LYS A 130 7.62 14.25 1.07
C LYS A 130 6.75 13.44 2.05
N VAL A 131 7.14 12.21 2.38
CA VAL A 131 6.38 11.35 3.28
C VAL A 131 7.26 10.86 4.42
N THR A 132 6.80 11.07 5.64
CA THR A 132 7.32 10.42 6.84
C THR A 132 6.32 9.36 7.30
N ALA A 133 6.73 8.08 7.37
CA ALA A 133 5.85 7.00 7.78
C ALA A 133 6.29 6.44 9.13
N LEU A 134 5.43 6.56 10.15
CA LEU A 134 5.61 5.99 11.48
C LEU A 134 4.78 4.72 11.61
N LEU A 135 5.44 3.58 11.53
CA LEU A 135 4.81 2.28 11.62
C LEU A 135 5.24 1.59 12.93
N LYS A 136 4.26 1.10 13.69
CA LYS A 136 4.51 0.38 14.95
C LYS A 136 5.29 1.21 15.99
N VAL A 137 5.00 2.49 16.08
CA VAL A 137 5.57 3.42 17.06
C VAL A 137 4.59 3.68 18.20
N GLY A 138 5.12 4.12 19.34
CA GLY A 138 4.31 4.57 20.47
C GLY A 138 3.73 5.97 20.27
N GLU A 139 2.68 6.29 21.00
CA GLU A 139 2.01 7.60 20.96
C GLU A 139 2.99 8.76 21.27
N ALA A 140 3.90 8.57 22.24
CA ALA A 140 4.88 9.59 22.62
C ALA A 140 5.84 9.98 21.47
N ASP A 141 6.28 9.00 20.66
CA ASP A 141 7.16 9.27 19.52
C ASP A 141 6.42 10.01 18.40
N MET A 142 5.15 9.67 18.19
CA MET A 142 4.28 10.33 17.23
C MET A 142 4.06 11.80 17.61
N VAL A 143 3.67 12.06 18.87
CA VAL A 143 3.44 13.42 19.39
C VAL A 143 4.72 14.24 19.31
N ARG A 144 5.85 13.66 19.69
CA ARG A 144 7.14 14.34 19.60
C ARG A 144 7.47 14.76 18.17
N LEU A 145 7.37 13.84 17.21
CA LEU A 145 7.67 14.16 15.81
C LEU A 145 6.70 15.20 15.23
N ALA A 146 5.41 15.11 15.54
CA ALA A 146 4.42 16.08 15.10
C ALA A 146 4.65 17.48 15.70
N ALA A 147 5.31 17.58 16.87
CA ALA A 147 5.68 18.84 17.49
C ALA A 147 7.00 19.39 16.97
N GLU A 148 7.94 18.54 16.52
CA GLU A 148 9.27 18.94 16.05
C GLU A 148 9.31 19.30 14.57
N GLU A 149 8.42 18.73 13.75
CA GLU A 149 8.38 18.93 12.30
C GLU A 149 7.01 19.46 11.85
N HIS A 150 7.02 20.25 10.77
CA HIS A 150 5.78 20.70 10.13
C HIS A 150 5.31 19.66 9.10
N PHE A 151 4.02 19.31 9.19
CA PHE A 151 3.32 18.47 8.25
C PHE A 151 2.08 19.19 7.71
N ASP A 152 1.85 19.10 6.40
CA ASP A 152 0.67 19.67 5.76
C ASP A 152 -0.58 18.84 6.07
N PHE A 153 -0.42 17.52 6.28
CA PHE A 153 -1.46 16.66 6.83
C PHE A 153 -0.89 15.43 7.56
N ILE A 154 -1.72 14.84 8.41
CA ILE A 154 -1.43 13.58 9.12
C ILE A 154 -2.50 12.56 8.73
N GLY A 155 -2.07 11.41 8.19
CA GLY A 155 -2.92 10.29 7.85
C GLY A 155 -2.77 9.13 8.84
N PHE A 156 -3.89 8.64 9.39
CA PHE A 156 -3.90 7.50 10.30
C PHE A 156 -4.40 6.23 9.60
N SER A 157 -3.67 5.13 9.78
CA SER A 157 -4.08 3.80 9.33
C SER A 157 -4.65 3.01 10.50
N VAL A 158 -5.85 2.49 10.31
CA VAL A 158 -6.57 1.62 11.24
C VAL A 158 -7.30 0.54 10.46
N SER A 159 -7.10 -0.74 10.80
CA SER A 159 -7.68 -1.87 10.08
C SER A 159 -8.94 -2.46 10.73
N SER A 160 -9.24 -2.12 11.97
CA SER A 160 -10.37 -2.69 12.66
C SER A 160 -10.99 -1.72 13.67
N GLU A 161 -12.29 -1.89 13.93
CA GLU A 161 -13.03 -1.10 14.93
C GLU A 161 -12.44 -1.18 16.34
N ARG A 162 -11.74 -2.29 16.66
CA ARG A 162 -11.06 -2.46 17.96
C ARG A 162 -9.99 -1.41 18.21
N LEU A 163 -9.43 -0.82 17.16
CA LEU A 163 -8.38 0.19 17.24
C LEU A 163 -8.90 1.63 17.21
N LEU A 164 -10.22 1.84 17.07
CA LEU A 164 -10.82 3.18 17.12
C LEU A 164 -10.55 3.93 18.43
N PRO A 165 -10.52 3.29 19.63
CA PRO A 165 -10.10 3.99 20.84
C PRO A 165 -8.67 4.52 20.78
N ALA A 166 -7.73 3.74 20.22
CA ALA A 166 -6.34 4.18 20.03
C ALA A 166 -6.24 5.33 19.00
N LEU A 167 -7.05 5.31 17.93
CA LEU A 167 -7.16 6.42 16.99
C LEU A 167 -7.65 7.69 17.69
N ARG A 168 -8.68 7.60 18.53
CA ARG A 168 -9.24 8.76 19.28
C ARG A 168 -8.25 9.36 20.27
N SER A 169 -7.36 8.54 20.84
CA SER A 169 -6.30 9.00 21.72
C SER A 169 -5.18 9.72 20.96
N ALA A 170 -4.98 9.36 19.70
CA ALA A 170 -3.89 9.86 18.86
C ALA A 170 -4.22 11.18 18.12
N ILE A 171 -5.49 11.62 18.16
CA ILE A 171 -5.98 12.87 17.56
C ILE A 171 -6.19 13.93 18.65
#